data_06eacbe2cbd8ed253de7077c264093b6
#
_entry.id   06eacbe2cbd8ed253de7077c264093b6
#
_cell.length_a   1.000
_cell.length_b   1.000
_cell.length_c   1.000
_cell.angle_alpha   90.00
_cell.angle_beta   90.00
_cell.angle_gamma   90.00
#
_symmetry.space_group_name_H-M   'P 1'
#
loop_
_entity.id
_entity.type
_entity.pdbx_description
1 polymer ?
#
loop_
_entity_poly.entity_id
_entity_poly.type
_entity_poly.pdbx_seq_one_letter_code
_entity_poly.pdbx_strand_id
1 'polypeptide(L)'
;MSKAYHPEIYIPSAEDAAVQIWNEDLLNYRNLGQDCPRFLHKHLLISGQEISLGRYVWQILAAPGHDPHSVMLYQAEHRILISADALWEEGFGVIFPELWGESGFEEVAQTLDLIEGLKIDLVIPGHGRPFADLAKALGVARSRLDYLASDSDRNSRHGAKVLLKYKLLEWRSMGMDRVIQWISTTPALVSAAKQLNMEMDEFVKWLPQALVKSDAAKLEGERLVNVD
;
A
#
# COMPACT_ATOMS: atom_id res chain seq x y z
N MET A 1 -8.63 -9.53 16.07
CA MET A 1 -7.71 -9.15 17.16
C MET A 1 -8.38 -8.28 18.22
N SER A 2 -9.03 -7.16 17.89
CA SER A 2 -9.63 -6.25 18.88
C SER A 2 -10.62 -6.89 19.85
N LYS A 3 -11.40 -7.89 19.40
CA LYS A 3 -12.36 -8.60 20.26
C LYS A 3 -11.74 -9.50 21.32
N ALA A 4 -10.50 -9.98 21.10
CA ALA A 4 -9.83 -10.88 22.02
C ALA A 4 -8.96 -10.15 23.05
N TYR A 5 -8.33 -9.02 22.66
CA TYR A 5 -7.31 -8.36 23.47
C TYR A 5 -7.63 -6.90 23.79
N HIS A 6 -8.73 -6.34 23.25
CA HIS A 6 -9.13 -4.94 23.39
C HIS A 6 -7.94 -3.95 23.26
N PRO A 7 -7.14 -4.04 22.19
CA PRO A 7 -6.00 -3.14 22.02
C PRO A 7 -6.47 -1.69 21.86
N GLU A 8 -5.67 -0.78 22.35
CA GLU A 8 -5.83 0.64 22.00
C GLU A 8 -5.40 0.84 20.55
N ILE A 9 -6.23 1.52 19.78
CA ILE A 9 -6.00 1.76 18.35
C ILE A 9 -5.48 3.18 18.17
N TYR A 10 -4.36 3.28 17.48
CA TYR A 10 -3.73 4.53 17.08
C TYR A 10 -3.81 4.65 15.55
N ILE A 11 -4.10 5.85 15.06
CA ILE A 11 -4.13 6.15 13.62
C ILE A 11 -3.32 7.41 13.32
N PRO A 12 -2.83 7.62 12.08
CA PRO A 12 -2.27 8.90 11.67
C PRO A 12 -3.26 10.03 11.90
N SER A 13 -2.79 11.16 12.41
CA SER A 13 -3.67 12.29 12.78
C SER A 13 -4.44 12.87 11.61
N ALA A 14 -3.89 12.80 10.40
CA ALA A 14 -4.55 13.28 9.18
C ALA A 14 -5.80 12.46 8.82
N GLU A 15 -5.90 11.21 9.27
CA GLU A 15 -7.05 10.32 9.04
C GLU A 15 -8.18 10.49 10.07
N ASP A 16 -7.95 11.23 11.16
CA ASP A 16 -8.87 11.32 12.31
C ASP A 16 -10.30 11.69 11.87
N ALA A 17 -10.44 12.80 11.16
CA ALA A 17 -11.76 13.28 10.76
C ALA A 17 -12.50 12.30 9.86
N ALA A 18 -11.81 11.65 8.91
CA ALA A 18 -12.38 10.69 7.99
C ALA A 18 -12.81 9.40 8.72
N VAL A 19 -12.00 8.91 9.67
CA VAL A 19 -12.31 7.71 10.46
C VAL A 19 -13.46 7.97 11.43
N GLN A 20 -13.53 9.14 12.08
CA GLN A 20 -14.63 9.49 13.01
C GLN A 20 -15.99 9.39 12.33
N ILE A 21 -16.14 9.96 11.14
CA ILE A 21 -17.40 9.92 10.37
C ILE A 21 -17.51 8.70 9.47
N TRP A 22 -16.44 7.89 9.36
CA TRP A 22 -16.30 6.74 8.47
C TRP A 22 -16.58 7.08 7.01
N ASN A 23 -15.85 8.05 6.50
CA ASN A 23 -15.97 8.47 5.11
C ASN A 23 -15.08 7.59 4.21
N GLU A 24 -15.69 6.60 3.57
CA GLU A 24 -15.00 5.63 2.73
C GLU A 24 -14.36 6.25 1.48
N ASP A 25 -14.81 7.41 1.03
CA ASP A 25 -14.20 8.14 -0.09
C ASP A 25 -12.88 8.79 0.36
N LEU A 26 -12.87 9.50 1.50
CA LEU A 26 -11.66 10.10 2.06
C LEU A 26 -10.65 9.05 2.54
N LEU A 27 -11.12 7.90 3.03
CA LEU A 27 -10.29 6.76 3.44
C LEU A 27 -9.86 5.89 2.25
N ASN A 28 -10.16 6.28 1.03
CA ASN A 28 -9.84 5.57 -0.20
C ASN A 28 -10.42 4.15 -0.34
N TYR A 29 -11.20 3.64 0.60
CA TYR A 29 -11.77 2.29 0.49
C TYR A 29 -12.62 2.13 -0.77
N ARG A 30 -13.52 3.09 -1.03
CA ARG A 30 -14.37 3.07 -2.23
C ARG A 30 -13.55 3.27 -3.50
N ASN A 31 -12.58 4.16 -3.46
CA ASN A 31 -11.69 4.42 -4.60
C ASN A 31 -10.88 3.17 -5.00
N LEU A 32 -10.41 2.40 -4.01
CA LEU A 32 -9.64 1.18 -4.22
C LEU A 32 -10.50 -0.10 -4.34
N GLY A 33 -11.82 0.01 -4.21
CA GLY A 33 -12.75 -1.13 -4.24
C GLY A 33 -12.53 -2.11 -3.08
N GLN A 34 -12.11 -1.61 -1.92
CA GLN A 34 -11.85 -2.39 -0.72
C GLN A 34 -12.97 -2.23 0.30
N ASP A 35 -13.17 -3.25 1.11
CA ASP A 35 -14.11 -3.26 2.21
C ASP A 35 -13.36 -3.33 3.54
N CYS A 36 -13.67 -2.43 4.47
CA CYS A 36 -13.10 -2.44 5.80
C CYS A 36 -14.22 -2.24 6.84
N PRO A 37 -14.34 -3.13 7.83
CA PRO A 37 -15.28 -2.92 8.93
C PRO A 37 -14.93 -1.67 9.73
N ARG A 38 -15.93 -0.85 10.03
CA ARG A 38 -15.73 0.34 10.86
C ARG A 38 -15.10 -0.05 12.21
N PHE A 39 -14.10 0.71 12.62
CA PHE A 39 -13.46 0.63 13.92
C PHE A 39 -13.46 1.98 14.62
N LEU A 40 -13.19 1.98 15.92
CA LEU A 40 -12.99 3.19 16.72
C LEU A 40 -11.52 3.25 17.10
N HIS A 41 -10.92 4.42 16.99
CA HIS A 41 -9.59 4.71 17.49
C HIS A 41 -9.66 5.54 18.78
N LYS A 42 -8.57 5.57 19.52
CA LYS A 42 -8.47 6.28 20.79
C LYS A 42 -7.35 7.32 20.77
N HIS A 43 -6.34 7.11 19.97
CA HIS A 43 -5.14 7.92 19.95
C HIS A 43 -4.71 8.27 18.53
N LEU A 44 -3.94 9.35 18.40
CA LEU A 44 -3.41 9.84 17.14
C LEU A 44 -1.88 9.69 17.11
N LEU A 45 -1.37 9.30 15.94
CA LEU A 45 0.05 9.36 15.60
C LEU A 45 0.31 10.69 14.90
N ILE A 46 1.02 11.58 15.56
CA ILE A 46 1.33 12.92 15.04
C ILE A 46 2.82 12.94 14.67
N SER A 47 3.12 13.15 13.39
CA SER A 47 4.51 13.24 12.93
C SER A 47 5.30 14.30 13.70
N GLY A 48 6.53 13.98 14.07
CA GLY A 48 7.41 14.81 14.90
C GLY A 48 7.22 14.64 16.40
N GLN A 49 6.21 13.88 16.84
CA GLN A 49 6.01 13.53 18.25
C GLN A 49 6.58 12.14 18.56
N GLU A 50 6.54 11.80 19.85
CA GLU A 50 6.97 10.50 20.36
C GLU A 50 5.80 9.72 20.94
N ILE A 51 5.89 8.39 20.89
CA ILE A 51 4.94 7.47 21.48
C ILE A 51 5.68 6.40 22.30
N SER A 52 5.14 6.03 23.45
CA SER A 52 5.63 4.91 24.26
C SER A 52 4.95 3.62 23.84
N LEU A 53 5.71 2.66 23.32
CA LEU A 53 5.25 1.31 23.03
C LEU A 53 6.03 0.32 23.92
N GLY A 54 5.34 -0.26 24.88
CA GLY A 54 5.96 -1.06 25.94
C GLY A 54 6.90 -0.19 26.77
N ARG A 55 8.18 -0.57 26.82
CA ARG A 55 9.22 0.15 27.57
C ARG A 55 10.05 1.11 26.71
N TYR A 56 9.76 1.20 25.44
CA TYR A 56 10.54 2.00 24.47
C TYR A 56 9.78 3.23 24.03
N VAL A 57 10.54 4.30 23.78
CA VAL A 57 10.05 5.53 23.18
C VAL A 57 10.37 5.50 21.69
N TRP A 58 9.38 5.79 20.86
CA TRP A 58 9.46 5.77 19.41
C TRP A 58 9.13 7.16 18.85
N GLN A 59 9.92 7.63 17.91
CA GLN A 59 9.64 8.83 17.15
C GLN A 59 8.65 8.48 16.03
N ILE A 60 7.64 9.33 15.85
CA ILE A 60 6.67 9.22 14.76
C ILE A 60 7.20 10.07 13.60
N LEU A 61 7.48 9.44 12.48
CA LEU A 61 8.00 10.08 11.27
C LEU A 61 6.96 9.98 10.16
N ALA A 62 6.72 11.08 9.42
CA ALA A 62 5.90 11.03 8.21
C ALA A 62 6.60 10.17 7.15
N ALA A 63 5.84 9.39 6.42
CA ALA A 63 6.32 8.50 5.37
C ALA A 63 5.38 8.53 4.16
N PRO A 64 5.12 9.70 3.55
CA PRO A 64 4.23 9.80 2.39
C PRO A 64 4.80 9.06 1.18
N GLY A 65 3.93 8.72 0.24
CA GLY A 65 4.26 8.08 -1.03
C GLY A 65 3.37 6.89 -1.37
N HIS A 66 3.44 5.80 -0.60
CA HIS A 66 2.48 4.70 -0.72
C HIS A 66 1.06 5.17 -0.41
N ASP A 67 0.92 5.89 0.68
CA ASP A 67 -0.27 6.62 1.11
C ASP A 67 0.18 8.00 1.61
N PRO A 68 -0.53 9.10 1.31
CA PRO A 68 -0.11 10.44 1.69
C PRO A 68 -0.02 10.67 3.20
N HIS A 69 -0.73 9.90 4.00
CA HIS A 69 -0.80 10.05 5.45
C HIS A 69 -0.04 8.96 6.22
N SER A 70 0.71 8.11 5.52
CA SER A 70 1.53 7.07 6.13
C SER A 70 2.52 7.63 7.14
N VAL A 71 2.75 6.84 8.20
CA VAL A 71 3.77 7.11 9.21
C VAL A 71 4.62 5.87 9.45
N MET A 72 5.85 6.10 9.89
CA MET A 72 6.75 5.07 10.38
C MET A 72 7.20 5.39 11.81
N LEU A 73 7.68 4.39 12.54
CA LEU A 73 8.10 4.56 13.92
C LEU A 73 9.59 4.22 14.03
N TYR A 74 10.38 5.16 14.57
CA TYR A 74 11.82 5.02 14.73
C TYR A 74 12.21 4.98 16.22
N GLN A 75 12.93 3.95 16.61
CA GLN A 75 13.49 3.79 17.94
C GLN A 75 15.01 4.04 17.90
N ALA A 76 15.45 5.22 18.34
CA ALA A 76 16.81 5.70 18.12
C ALA A 76 17.87 4.96 18.96
N GLU A 77 17.54 4.56 20.20
CA GLU A 77 18.48 3.88 21.11
C GLU A 77 18.89 2.49 20.59
N HIS A 78 17.94 1.72 20.06
CA HIS A 78 18.16 0.38 19.51
C HIS A 78 18.24 0.38 17.98
N ARG A 79 18.14 1.54 17.35
CA ARG A 79 18.22 1.73 15.90
C ARG A 79 17.27 0.84 15.11
N ILE A 80 16.02 0.78 15.58
CA ILE A 80 14.96 -0.02 14.95
C ILE A 80 14.01 0.92 14.22
N LEU A 81 13.68 0.59 12.98
CA LEU A 81 12.64 1.25 12.19
C LEU A 81 11.48 0.29 11.95
N ILE A 82 10.25 0.68 12.32
CA ILE A 82 9.02 0.08 11.80
C ILE A 82 8.63 0.92 10.59
N SER A 83 8.91 0.40 9.40
CA SER A 83 8.82 1.15 8.15
C SER A 83 7.45 1.12 7.48
N ALA A 84 6.50 0.34 8.00
CA ALA A 84 5.23 0.09 7.32
C ALA A 84 5.47 -0.27 5.82
N ASP A 85 4.80 0.41 4.90
CA ASP A 85 4.93 0.19 3.45
C ASP A 85 5.90 1.15 2.76
N ALA A 86 6.60 2.00 3.55
CA ALA A 86 7.61 2.91 3.02
C ALA A 86 8.90 2.20 2.57
N LEU A 87 9.28 1.09 3.23
CA LEU A 87 10.45 0.30 2.85
C LEU A 87 10.28 -1.18 3.25
N TRP A 88 10.45 -2.08 2.29
CA TRP A 88 10.56 -3.52 2.45
C TRP A 88 11.97 -3.99 2.06
N GLU A 89 12.31 -5.24 2.31
CA GLU A 89 13.61 -5.80 1.88
C GLU A 89 13.76 -5.76 0.34
N GLU A 90 12.65 -5.95 -0.39
CA GLU A 90 12.61 -5.99 -1.85
C GLU A 90 11.76 -4.84 -2.46
N GLY A 91 11.86 -3.65 -1.87
CA GLY A 91 11.21 -2.44 -2.39
C GLY A 91 10.30 -1.72 -1.39
N PHE A 92 9.10 -1.34 -1.83
CA PHE A 92 8.10 -0.59 -1.05
C PHE A 92 6.69 -0.89 -1.55
N GLY A 93 5.66 -0.38 -0.84
CA GLY A 93 4.25 -0.48 -1.21
C GLY A 93 3.90 0.18 -2.54
N VAL A 94 2.73 -0.15 -3.10
CA VAL A 94 2.22 0.50 -4.32
C VAL A 94 2.11 2.00 -4.10
N ILE A 95 2.48 2.81 -5.08
CA ILE A 95 2.29 4.26 -5.03
C ILE A 95 0.87 4.55 -5.54
N PHE A 96 -0.08 4.55 -4.62
CA PHE A 96 -1.49 4.72 -4.95
C PHE A 96 -1.83 6.10 -5.51
N PRO A 97 -1.33 7.25 -4.99
CA PRO A 97 -1.65 8.57 -5.52
C PRO A 97 -1.44 8.70 -7.02
N GLU A 98 -0.38 8.11 -7.55
CA GLU A 98 -0.07 8.11 -8.98
C GLU A 98 -1.13 7.40 -9.85
N LEU A 99 -1.97 6.51 -9.27
CA LEU A 99 -3.04 5.85 -10.01
C LEU A 99 -4.17 6.80 -10.41
N TRP A 100 -4.30 7.94 -9.75
CA TRP A 100 -5.28 8.97 -10.08
C TRP A 100 -4.67 10.32 -10.43
N GLY A 101 -3.35 10.35 -10.69
CA GLY A 101 -2.65 11.53 -11.20
C GLY A 101 -2.22 12.51 -10.13
N GLU A 102 -2.14 12.09 -8.88
CA GLU A 102 -1.54 12.85 -7.79
C GLU A 102 -0.07 12.46 -7.62
N SER A 103 0.75 13.37 -7.07
CA SER A 103 2.17 13.10 -6.81
C SER A 103 2.35 11.99 -5.77
N GLY A 104 3.34 11.14 -5.98
CA GLY A 104 3.71 10.06 -5.09
C GLY A 104 5.16 9.63 -5.25
N PHE A 105 5.73 9.78 -6.44
CA PHE A 105 7.14 9.41 -6.71
C PHE A 105 8.13 10.29 -5.95
N GLU A 106 7.88 11.60 -5.89
CA GLU A 106 8.72 12.53 -5.16
C GLU A 106 8.66 12.28 -3.66
N GLU A 107 7.48 12.03 -3.13
CA GLU A 107 7.24 11.70 -1.73
C GLU A 107 7.94 10.41 -1.32
N VAL A 108 7.90 9.37 -2.16
CA VAL A 108 8.66 8.13 -1.93
C VAL A 108 10.16 8.43 -1.91
N ALA A 109 10.69 9.23 -2.86
CA ALA A 109 12.09 9.61 -2.90
C ALA A 109 12.51 10.30 -1.60
N GLN A 110 11.76 11.31 -1.16
CA GLN A 110 12.00 12.04 0.09
C GLN A 110 11.94 11.13 1.32
N THR A 111 11.00 10.19 1.34
CA THR A 111 10.88 9.20 2.42
C THR A 111 12.09 8.26 2.47
N LEU A 112 12.59 7.81 1.30
CA LEU A 112 13.81 6.99 1.23
C LEU A 112 15.05 7.79 1.65
N ASP A 113 15.14 9.09 1.32
CA ASP A 113 16.21 9.98 1.77
C ASP A 113 16.19 10.16 3.29
N LEU A 114 15.01 10.33 3.87
CA LEU A 114 14.84 10.38 5.32
C LEU A 114 15.33 9.09 5.99
N ILE A 115 14.93 7.93 5.48
CA ILE A 115 15.35 6.62 6.01
C ILE A 115 16.86 6.44 5.93
N GLU A 116 17.49 6.84 4.81
CA GLU A 116 18.94 6.76 4.59
C GLU A 116 19.72 7.64 5.60
N GLY A 117 19.15 8.76 6.01
CA GLY A 117 19.74 9.66 7.01
C GLY A 117 19.66 9.13 8.46
N LEU A 118 18.88 8.08 8.74
CA LEU A 118 18.75 7.50 10.07
C LEU A 118 19.81 6.42 10.33
N LYS A 119 20.15 6.24 11.60
CA LYS A 119 21.01 5.11 12.04
C LYS A 119 20.13 3.91 12.35
N ILE A 120 20.04 2.97 11.41
CA ILE A 120 19.15 1.81 11.50
C ILE A 120 19.97 0.53 11.43
N ASP A 121 19.78 -0.36 12.41
CA ASP A 121 20.37 -1.71 12.45
C ASP A 121 19.33 -2.79 12.12
N LEU A 122 18.02 -2.49 12.29
CA LEU A 122 16.93 -3.42 12.00
C LEU A 122 15.73 -2.67 11.45
N VAL A 123 15.17 -3.17 10.35
CA VAL A 123 13.90 -2.74 9.79
C VAL A 123 12.83 -3.81 10.02
N ILE A 124 11.67 -3.38 10.49
CA ILE A 124 10.44 -4.20 10.63
C ILE A 124 9.44 -3.64 9.61
N PRO A 125 9.29 -4.28 8.44
CA PRO A 125 8.43 -3.78 7.38
C PRO A 125 6.96 -4.14 7.60
N GLY A 126 6.06 -3.48 6.87
CA GLY A 126 4.63 -3.85 6.80
C GLY A 126 4.42 -5.21 6.14
N HIS A 127 5.29 -5.57 5.19
CA HIS A 127 5.26 -6.84 4.49
C HIS A 127 6.66 -7.50 4.45
N GLY A 128 6.70 -8.83 4.60
CA GLY A 128 7.93 -9.61 4.60
C GLY A 128 8.50 -9.84 5.99
N ARG A 129 9.78 -10.19 6.07
CA ARG A 129 10.49 -10.46 7.32
C ARG A 129 11.29 -9.22 7.76
N PRO A 130 11.55 -9.04 9.07
CA PRO A 130 12.54 -8.07 9.51
C PRO A 130 13.90 -8.32 8.86
N PHE A 131 14.61 -7.23 8.51
CA PHE A 131 15.90 -7.28 7.82
C PHE A 131 16.88 -6.23 8.37
N ALA A 132 18.18 -6.45 8.14
CA ALA A 132 19.26 -5.60 8.66
C ALA A 132 20.11 -4.94 7.55
N ASP A 133 20.06 -5.45 6.32
CA ASP A 133 20.82 -4.88 5.20
C ASP A 133 20.06 -3.68 4.59
N LEU A 134 20.12 -2.55 5.32
CA LEU A 134 19.46 -1.31 4.91
C LEU A 134 19.98 -0.80 3.57
N ALA A 135 21.31 -0.87 3.34
CA ALA A 135 21.91 -0.33 2.12
C ALA A 135 21.42 -1.09 0.88
N LYS A 136 21.35 -2.43 0.96
CA LYS A 136 20.77 -3.25 -0.12
C LYS A 136 19.31 -2.90 -0.35
N ALA A 137 18.50 -2.83 0.71
CA ALA A 137 17.07 -2.55 0.58
C ALA A 137 16.80 -1.17 -0.04
N LEU A 138 17.53 -0.13 0.38
CA LEU A 138 17.45 1.20 -0.22
C LEU A 138 17.86 1.19 -1.70
N GLY A 139 18.93 0.47 -2.06
CA GLY A 139 19.35 0.31 -3.45
C GLY A 139 18.27 -0.32 -4.33
N VAL A 140 17.62 -1.38 -3.84
CA VAL A 140 16.48 -2.02 -4.52
C VAL A 140 15.29 -1.06 -4.64
N ALA A 141 14.95 -0.37 -3.54
CA ALA A 141 13.83 0.58 -3.51
C ALA A 141 14.04 1.74 -4.49
N ARG A 142 15.23 2.36 -4.53
CA ARG A 142 15.56 3.45 -5.45
C ARG A 142 15.52 2.98 -6.91
N SER A 143 16.13 1.82 -7.22
CA SER A 143 16.08 1.25 -8.58
C SER A 143 14.65 1.00 -9.04
N ARG A 144 13.79 0.51 -8.12
CA ARG A 144 12.37 0.30 -8.41
C ARG A 144 11.63 1.63 -8.62
N LEU A 145 11.92 2.65 -7.80
CA LEU A 145 11.34 3.98 -7.94
C LEU A 145 11.68 4.58 -9.30
N ASP A 146 12.97 4.58 -9.68
CA ASP A 146 13.44 5.06 -10.97
C ASP A 146 12.77 4.33 -12.14
N TYR A 147 12.63 3.01 -12.01
CA TYR A 147 11.93 2.20 -13.01
C TYR A 147 10.47 2.60 -13.16
N LEU A 148 9.74 2.83 -12.07
CA LEU A 148 8.32 3.22 -12.11
C LEU A 148 8.15 4.66 -12.59
N ALA A 149 8.98 5.59 -12.13
CA ALA A 149 8.89 7.01 -12.47
C ALA A 149 9.31 7.29 -13.92
N SER A 150 10.17 6.46 -14.53
CA SER A 150 10.63 6.66 -15.92
C SER A 150 9.54 6.43 -16.97
N ASP A 151 8.39 5.85 -16.60
CA ASP A 151 7.27 5.57 -17.48
C ASP A 151 5.99 5.38 -16.64
N SER A 152 5.07 6.33 -16.72
CA SER A 152 3.82 6.35 -15.94
C SER A 152 2.96 5.08 -16.11
N ASP A 153 3.03 4.44 -17.30
CA ASP A 153 2.32 3.19 -17.58
C ASP A 153 2.74 2.06 -16.63
N ARG A 154 4.00 2.06 -16.19
CA ARG A 154 4.55 0.99 -15.34
C ARG A 154 3.88 0.97 -13.97
N ASN A 155 3.72 2.13 -13.33
CA ASN A 155 3.03 2.22 -12.05
C ASN A 155 1.55 1.86 -12.18
N SER A 156 0.88 2.36 -13.22
CA SER A 156 -0.54 2.07 -13.49
C SER A 156 -0.78 0.58 -13.74
N ARG A 157 0.06 -0.09 -14.53
CA ARG A 157 0.00 -1.55 -14.75
C ARG A 157 0.30 -2.33 -13.47
N HIS A 158 1.27 -1.87 -12.69
CA HIS A 158 1.64 -2.51 -11.43
C HIS A 158 0.52 -2.38 -10.40
N GLY A 159 0.03 -1.16 -10.16
CA GLY A 159 -1.03 -0.88 -9.19
C GLY A 159 -2.34 -1.61 -9.51
N ALA A 160 -2.75 -1.62 -10.78
CA ALA A 160 -3.94 -2.37 -11.22
C ALA A 160 -3.81 -3.87 -10.89
N LYS A 161 -2.66 -4.49 -11.19
CA LYS A 161 -2.42 -5.91 -10.84
C LYS A 161 -2.47 -6.16 -9.34
N VAL A 162 -1.87 -5.28 -8.54
CA VAL A 162 -1.87 -5.40 -7.07
C VAL A 162 -3.29 -5.28 -6.52
N LEU A 163 -4.08 -4.31 -6.98
CA LEU A 163 -5.48 -4.15 -6.55
C LEU A 163 -6.32 -5.40 -6.83
N LEU A 164 -6.23 -5.96 -8.04
CA LEU A 164 -6.95 -7.20 -8.36
C LEU A 164 -6.43 -8.38 -7.54
N LYS A 165 -5.11 -8.47 -7.29
CA LYS A 165 -4.53 -9.50 -6.43
C LYS A 165 -5.04 -9.40 -5.00
N TYR A 166 -5.09 -8.20 -4.42
CA TYR A 166 -5.64 -7.98 -3.07
C TYR A 166 -7.12 -8.39 -3.00
N LYS A 167 -7.90 -8.02 -3.99
CA LYS A 167 -9.30 -8.43 -4.04
C LYS A 167 -9.46 -9.96 -4.18
N LEU A 168 -8.56 -10.62 -4.89
CA LEU A 168 -8.54 -12.09 -4.97
C LEU A 168 -8.09 -12.75 -3.67
N LEU A 169 -7.22 -12.13 -2.88
CA LEU A 169 -6.89 -12.63 -1.54
C LEU A 169 -8.11 -12.64 -0.61
N GLU A 170 -8.97 -11.62 -0.74
CA GLU A 170 -10.25 -11.55 -0.01
C GLU A 170 -11.24 -12.61 -0.54
N TRP A 171 -11.44 -12.66 -1.85
CA TRP A 171 -12.46 -13.51 -2.47
C TRP A 171 -12.07 -14.98 -2.60
N ARG A 172 -10.77 -15.28 -2.62
CA ARG A 172 -10.17 -16.59 -2.92
C ARG A 172 -10.47 -17.08 -4.34
N SER A 173 -11.68 -16.96 -4.80
CA SER A 173 -12.14 -17.33 -6.14
C SER A 173 -13.37 -16.55 -6.54
N MET A 174 -13.43 -16.02 -7.76
CA MET A 174 -14.54 -15.20 -8.26
C MET A 174 -14.88 -15.55 -9.70
N GLY A 175 -16.18 -15.57 -10.02
CA GLY A 175 -16.66 -15.67 -11.41
C GLY A 175 -16.22 -14.49 -12.25
N MET A 176 -15.87 -14.73 -13.51
CA MET A 176 -15.31 -13.68 -14.41
C MET A 176 -16.26 -12.50 -14.59
N ASP A 177 -17.58 -12.73 -14.66
CA ASP A 177 -18.58 -11.64 -14.76
C ASP A 177 -18.45 -10.65 -13.59
N ARG A 178 -18.29 -11.17 -12.37
CA ARG A 178 -18.12 -10.35 -11.18
C ARG A 178 -16.76 -9.68 -11.11
N VAL A 179 -15.70 -10.33 -11.59
CA VAL A 179 -14.37 -9.73 -11.75
C VAL A 179 -14.43 -8.53 -12.71
N ILE A 180 -15.07 -8.71 -13.87
CA ILE A 180 -15.26 -7.67 -14.89
C ILE A 180 -16.06 -6.51 -14.30
N GLN A 181 -17.16 -6.79 -13.63
CA GLN A 181 -17.98 -5.77 -12.98
C GLN A 181 -17.17 -4.96 -11.96
N TRP A 182 -16.43 -5.64 -11.08
CA TRP A 182 -15.60 -4.98 -10.05
C TRP A 182 -14.52 -4.11 -10.69
N ILE A 183 -13.80 -4.60 -11.71
CA ILE A 183 -12.79 -3.81 -12.44
C ILE A 183 -13.42 -2.55 -13.04
N SER A 184 -14.58 -2.68 -13.69
CA SER A 184 -15.26 -1.57 -14.39
C SER A 184 -15.87 -0.53 -13.45
N THR A 185 -16.08 -0.88 -12.17
CA THR A 185 -16.71 0.02 -11.18
C THR A 185 -15.76 0.55 -10.12
N THR A 186 -14.52 0.04 -10.06
CA THR A 186 -13.49 0.52 -9.12
C THR A 186 -12.82 1.77 -9.67
N PRO A 187 -12.97 2.95 -9.05
CA PRO A 187 -12.49 4.23 -9.61
C PRO A 187 -10.99 4.23 -9.92
N ALA A 188 -10.14 3.67 -9.04
CA ALA A 188 -8.70 3.58 -9.27
C ALA A 188 -8.34 2.74 -10.51
N LEU A 189 -9.09 1.67 -10.80
CA LEU A 189 -8.90 0.84 -11.98
C LEU A 189 -9.40 1.53 -13.25
N VAL A 190 -10.50 2.27 -13.16
CA VAL A 190 -11.00 3.11 -14.25
C VAL A 190 -9.98 4.21 -14.59
N SER A 191 -9.37 4.82 -13.58
CA SER A 191 -8.30 5.80 -13.78
C SER A 191 -7.05 5.16 -14.41
N ALA A 192 -6.63 3.99 -13.91
CA ALA A 192 -5.50 3.25 -14.49
C ALA A 192 -5.73 2.89 -15.97
N ALA A 193 -6.94 2.46 -16.36
CA ALA A 193 -7.27 2.20 -17.77
C ALA A 193 -7.10 3.45 -18.62
N LYS A 194 -7.58 4.61 -18.15
CA LYS A 194 -7.42 5.91 -18.85
C LYS A 194 -5.96 6.31 -19.00
N GLN A 195 -5.16 6.18 -17.93
CA GLN A 195 -3.72 6.50 -17.99
C GLN A 195 -2.98 5.61 -18.98
N LEU A 196 -3.39 4.33 -19.09
CA LEU A 196 -2.84 3.37 -20.04
C LEU A 196 -3.37 3.55 -21.46
N ASN A 197 -4.26 4.52 -21.71
CA ASN A 197 -4.96 4.70 -23.00
C ASN A 197 -5.64 3.42 -23.49
N MET A 198 -6.18 2.63 -22.56
CA MET A 198 -6.91 1.39 -22.86
C MET A 198 -8.42 1.61 -22.73
N GLU A 199 -9.18 1.15 -23.72
CA GLU A 199 -10.62 1.07 -23.57
C GLU A 199 -11.00 0.05 -22.46
N MET A 200 -12.10 0.31 -21.75
CA MET A 200 -12.49 -0.53 -20.62
C MET A 200 -12.71 -2.00 -21.03
N ASP A 201 -13.28 -2.25 -22.20
CA ASP A 201 -13.49 -3.60 -22.74
C ASP A 201 -12.19 -4.37 -23.00
N GLU A 202 -11.11 -3.66 -23.28
CA GLU A 202 -9.77 -4.22 -23.41
C GLU A 202 -9.14 -4.43 -22.03
N PHE A 203 -9.23 -3.43 -21.16
CA PHE A 203 -8.64 -3.44 -19.82
C PHE A 203 -9.18 -4.56 -18.95
N VAL A 204 -10.50 -4.83 -18.94
CA VAL A 204 -11.12 -5.92 -18.18
C VAL A 204 -10.70 -7.31 -18.65
N LYS A 205 -10.25 -7.44 -19.89
CA LYS A 205 -9.67 -8.68 -20.44
C LYS A 205 -8.19 -8.80 -20.10
N TRP A 206 -7.46 -7.70 -20.24
CA TRP A 206 -6.01 -7.65 -20.01
C TRP A 206 -5.66 -7.92 -18.55
N LEU A 207 -6.32 -7.29 -17.59
CA LEU A 207 -5.92 -7.30 -16.19
C LEU A 207 -5.94 -8.70 -15.55
N PRO A 208 -7.01 -9.52 -15.67
CA PRO A 208 -7.00 -10.90 -15.19
C PRO A 208 -5.95 -11.77 -15.87
N GLN A 209 -5.76 -11.60 -17.19
CA GLN A 209 -4.74 -12.34 -17.94
C GLN A 209 -3.33 -11.96 -17.51
N ALA A 210 -3.08 -10.68 -17.18
CA ALA A 210 -1.80 -10.22 -16.66
C ALA A 210 -1.46 -10.85 -15.30
N LEU A 211 -2.47 -11.07 -14.44
CA LEU A 211 -2.30 -11.79 -13.19
C LEU A 211 -2.00 -13.28 -13.41
N VAL A 212 -2.71 -13.92 -14.32
CA VAL A 212 -2.47 -15.34 -14.67
C VAL A 212 -1.07 -15.51 -15.25
N LYS A 213 -0.63 -14.62 -16.15
CA LYS A 213 0.72 -14.66 -16.74
C LYS A 213 1.84 -14.49 -15.71
N SER A 214 1.58 -13.85 -14.58
CA SER A 214 2.54 -13.68 -13.49
C SER A 214 2.41 -14.72 -12.39
N ASP A 215 1.67 -15.81 -12.62
CA ASP A 215 1.38 -16.89 -11.66
C ASP A 215 0.73 -16.42 -10.34
N ALA A 216 0.21 -15.19 -10.32
CA ALA A 216 -0.48 -14.63 -9.16
C ALA A 216 -1.96 -15.04 -9.08
N ALA A 217 -2.50 -15.58 -10.16
CA ALA A 217 -3.84 -16.15 -10.26
C ALA A 217 -3.86 -17.27 -11.31
N LYS A 218 -4.94 -18.08 -11.32
CA LYS A 218 -5.20 -19.06 -12.38
C LYS A 218 -6.68 -19.00 -12.81
N LEU A 219 -6.96 -19.44 -14.01
CA LEU A 219 -8.32 -19.64 -14.50
C LEU A 219 -8.74 -21.10 -14.30
N GLU A 220 -9.88 -21.31 -13.65
CA GLU A 220 -10.55 -22.60 -13.52
C GLU A 220 -11.97 -22.48 -14.09
N GLY A 221 -12.15 -22.92 -15.34
CA GLY A 221 -13.37 -22.65 -16.10
C GLY A 221 -13.61 -21.15 -16.24
N GLU A 222 -14.77 -20.67 -15.82
CA GLU A 222 -15.14 -19.25 -15.84
C GLU A 222 -14.82 -18.52 -14.51
N ARG A 223 -13.88 -19.01 -13.74
CA ARG A 223 -13.51 -18.42 -12.45
C ARG A 223 -12.04 -18.02 -12.44
N LEU A 224 -11.77 -16.84 -11.90
CA LEU A 224 -10.43 -16.40 -11.52
C LEU A 224 -10.17 -16.83 -10.07
N VAL A 225 -9.08 -17.56 -9.86
CA VAL A 225 -8.74 -18.18 -8.57
C VAL A 225 -7.38 -17.64 -8.10
N ASN A 226 -7.29 -17.29 -6.82
CA ASN A 226 -6.04 -16.87 -6.21
C ASN A 226 -5.00 -18.01 -6.23
N VAL A 227 -3.75 -17.69 -6.49
CA VAL A 227 -2.58 -18.54 -6.25
C VAL A 227 -1.80 -17.93 -5.10
N ASP A 228 -1.55 -18.71 -4.02
CA ASP A 228 -0.82 -18.26 -2.82
C ASP A 228 0.69 -18.23 -3.06
#